data_71b1b163a42c0cf297e2d9ce54808904
#
_entry.id   71b1b163a42c0cf297e2d9ce54808904
#
_cell.length_a   1.000
_cell.length_b   1.000
_cell.length_c   1.000
_cell.angle_alpha   90.00
_cell.angle_beta   90.00
_cell.angle_gamma   90.00
#
_symmetry.space_group_name_H-M   'P 1'
#
loop_
_entity.id
_entity.type
_entity.pdbx_description
1 polymer ?
#
loop_
_entity_poly.entity_id
_entity_poly.type
_entity_poly.pdbx_seq_one_letter_code
_entity_poly.pdbx_strand_id
1 'polypeptide(L)'
;MHGIPVFYTPYLSHPDPTVERRTGFLIPSYGNHSDLGFLVKTPFYIDIAPNMDATITPTFTSGEGIVSAGEFRHRLSNTDYVLSGSLTHGSNDSGNDDNIRGHIKGDLQYEFDRTWRGGTNVFLVTDDTYLRRYNFESKNTLENRLYAEGFGGKNFASANAYYFRGLRAGDDPGDTPIVLPKLDFNYVGEPGSFGGQWQVDANFLGLTRTDGTNTRRVSALTKWELPHTTAFGEIYRVFA
;
A
#
# COMPACT_ATOMS: atom_id res chain seq x y z
N MET A 1 -16.66 41.06 0.68
CA MET A 1 -16.84 40.21 1.90
C MET A 1 -16.51 41.06 3.09
N HIS A 2 -17.46 41.30 3.97
CA HIS A 2 -17.29 42.13 5.15
C HIS A 2 -16.62 41.28 6.21
N GLY A 3 -15.44 41.70 6.70
CA GLY A 3 -14.53 40.96 7.57
C GLY A 3 -15.11 40.53 8.92
N ILE A 4 -15.95 39.50 8.90
CA ILE A 4 -16.33 38.81 10.12
C ILE A 4 -15.21 37.79 10.40
N PRO A 5 -14.54 37.89 11.56
CA PRO A 5 -13.52 36.91 11.91
C PRO A 5 -14.17 35.53 12.05
N VAL A 6 -13.74 34.58 11.20
CA VAL A 6 -14.26 33.20 11.18
C VAL A 6 -13.58 32.31 12.19
N PHE A 7 -12.48 32.77 12.78
CA PHE A 7 -11.72 32.05 13.77
C PHE A 7 -11.10 33.02 14.81
N TYR A 8 -11.24 32.67 16.08
CA TYR A 8 -10.60 33.34 17.19
C TYR A 8 -9.84 32.32 18.04
N THR A 9 -8.56 32.61 18.30
CA THR A 9 -7.76 31.87 19.27
C THR A 9 -7.05 32.86 20.18
N PRO A 10 -7.13 32.69 21.51
CA PRO A 10 -6.44 33.56 22.45
C PRO A 10 -4.91 33.38 22.43
N TYR A 11 -4.45 32.27 21.83
CA TYR A 11 -3.03 31.97 21.70
C TYR A 11 -2.80 31.22 20.38
N LEU A 12 -1.87 31.72 19.57
CA LEU A 12 -1.37 31.07 18.36
C LEU A 12 0.15 30.97 18.46
N SER A 13 0.66 29.74 18.50
CA SER A 13 2.08 29.48 18.38
C SER A 13 2.33 28.81 17.03
N HIS A 14 3.15 29.44 16.22
CA HIS A 14 3.60 28.88 14.95
C HIS A 14 5.11 28.59 15.05
N PRO A 15 5.60 27.39 14.67
CA PRO A 15 7.02 27.13 14.61
C PRO A 15 7.70 28.11 13.65
N ASP A 16 8.90 28.55 14.01
CA ASP A 16 9.77 29.31 13.12
C ASP A 16 10.04 28.47 11.84
N PRO A 17 10.09 29.08 10.65
CA PRO A 17 10.38 28.38 9.39
C PRO A 17 11.71 27.60 9.38
N THR A 18 12.61 27.88 10.31
CA THR A 18 13.86 27.14 10.51
C THR A 18 13.70 25.86 11.32
N VAL A 19 12.56 25.64 11.97
CA VAL A 19 12.26 24.42 12.71
C VAL A 19 11.69 23.39 11.75
N GLU A 20 12.50 22.39 11.40
CA GLU A 20 12.13 21.37 10.43
C GLU A 20 10.97 20.47 10.92
N ARG A 21 10.94 20.11 12.21
CA ARG A 21 9.93 19.22 12.80
C ARG A 21 9.68 19.57 14.26
N ARG A 22 8.44 19.46 14.72
CA ARG A 22 8.06 19.69 16.12
C ARG A 22 6.79 18.94 16.49
N THR A 23 6.80 18.32 17.66
CA THR A 23 5.60 17.71 18.28
C THR A 23 4.56 18.79 18.59
N GLY A 24 3.31 18.53 18.22
CA GLY A 24 2.19 19.43 18.48
C GLY A 24 0.92 19.10 17.70
N PHE A 25 -0.12 19.85 17.99
CA PHE A 25 -1.37 19.76 17.25
C PHE A 25 -1.21 20.28 15.82
N LEU A 26 -1.75 19.51 14.88
CA LEU A 26 -1.92 19.95 13.50
C LEU A 26 -3.26 20.71 13.38
N ILE A 27 -3.46 21.33 12.23
CA ILE A 27 -4.69 22.08 11.95
C ILE A 27 -5.89 21.13 12.05
N PRO A 28 -6.82 21.40 12.97
CA PRO A 28 -8.04 20.59 13.07
C PRO A 28 -8.92 20.81 11.85
N SER A 29 -9.66 19.77 11.49
CA SER A 29 -10.66 19.83 10.43
C SER A 29 -12.03 19.44 10.97
N TYR A 30 -13.06 20.01 10.35
CA TYR A 30 -14.44 19.71 10.70
C TYR A 30 -15.26 19.51 9.44
N GLY A 31 -16.33 18.76 9.57
CA GLY A 31 -17.21 18.46 8.45
C GLY A 31 -18.53 17.86 8.90
N ASN A 32 -19.32 17.47 7.93
CA ASN A 32 -20.57 16.74 8.14
C ASN A 32 -20.61 15.53 7.20
N HIS A 33 -21.03 14.40 7.72
CA HIS A 33 -21.15 13.13 7.01
C HIS A 33 -22.53 12.54 7.25
N SER A 34 -23.13 11.90 6.23
CA SER A 34 -24.50 11.35 6.31
C SER A 34 -24.66 10.37 7.47
N ASP A 35 -23.68 9.51 7.69
CA ASP A 35 -23.78 8.42 8.67
C ASP A 35 -23.17 8.79 10.02
N LEU A 36 -22.15 9.66 10.04
CA LEU A 36 -21.42 10.03 11.26
C LEU A 36 -21.91 11.36 11.87
N GLY A 37 -22.74 12.12 11.14
CA GLY A 37 -23.17 13.46 11.54
C GLY A 37 -22.05 14.48 11.48
N PHE A 38 -22.07 15.46 12.38
CA PHE A 38 -20.99 16.43 12.52
C PHE A 38 -19.74 15.76 13.07
N LEU A 39 -18.59 16.06 12.46
CA LEU A 39 -17.30 15.49 12.85
C LEU A 39 -16.23 16.55 13.04
N VAL A 40 -15.34 16.31 13.99
CA VAL A 40 -14.14 17.12 14.26
C VAL A 40 -12.93 16.20 14.36
N LYS A 41 -11.93 16.41 13.51
CA LYS A 41 -10.63 15.72 13.55
C LYS A 41 -9.59 16.63 14.15
N THR A 42 -8.85 16.13 15.13
CA THR A 42 -7.83 16.91 15.83
C THR A 42 -6.51 16.13 15.83
N PRO A 43 -5.73 16.17 14.72
CA PRO A 43 -4.50 15.42 14.63
C PRO A 43 -3.44 15.98 15.59
N PHE A 44 -2.71 15.08 16.23
CA PHE A 44 -1.56 15.39 17.07
C PHE A 44 -0.32 14.67 16.51
N TYR A 45 0.66 15.44 16.09
CA TYR A 45 1.91 14.95 15.54
C TYR A 45 2.94 14.79 16.64
N ILE A 46 3.68 13.70 16.63
CA ILE A 46 4.73 13.36 17.59
C ILE A 46 6.03 13.17 16.81
N ASP A 47 6.96 14.08 16.99
CA ASP A 47 8.32 13.98 16.51
C ASP A 47 9.13 13.13 17.49
N ILE A 48 9.44 11.88 17.10
CA ILE A 48 10.12 10.92 17.98
C ILE A 48 11.62 10.97 17.75
N ALA A 49 12.03 10.99 16.48
CA ALA A 49 13.43 11.05 16.06
C ALA A 49 13.51 11.59 14.61
N PRO A 50 14.68 12.01 14.11
CA PRO A 50 14.82 12.54 12.75
C PRO A 50 14.28 11.63 11.64
N ASN A 51 14.24 10.32 11.88
CA ASN A 51 13.79 9.29 10.96
C ASN A 51 12.52 8.56 11.43
N MET A 52 11.86 9.04 12.50
CA MET A 52 10.72 8.36 13.11
C MET A 52 9.70 9.35 13.65
N ASP A 53 8.45 9.17 13.31
CA ASP A 53 7.35 10.00 13.80
C ASP A 53 6.04 9.19 13.92
N ALA A 54 5.10 9.78 14.65
CA ALA A 54 3.75 9.28 14.75
C ALA A 54 2.73 10.42 14.66
N THR A 55 1.53 10.10 14.21
CA THR A 55 0.39 11.01 14.25
C THR A 55 -0.81 10.27 14.83
N ILE A 56 -1.42 10.82 15.86
CA ILE A 56 -2.66 10.32 16.44
C ILE A 56 -3.77 11.27 16.04
N THR A 57 -4.85 10.75 15.51
CA THR A 57 -5.98 11.56 15.01
C THR A 57 -7.28 11.10 15.66
N PRO A 58 -7.62 11.57 16.84
CA PRO A 58 -8.96 11.41 17.37
C PRO A 58 -9.95 12.19 16.52
N THR A 59 -11.04 11.52 16.16
CA THR A 59 -12.16 12.08 15.41
C THR A 59 -13.41 11.95 16.26
N PHE A 60 -14.01 13.06 16.67
CA PHE A 60 -15.29 13.10 17.34
C PHE A 60 -16.40 13.14 16.30
N THR A 61 -17.39 12.28 16.45
CA THR A 61 -18.56 12.24 15.58
C THR A 61 -19.83 12.34 16.44
N SER A 62 -20.82 13.08 15.97
CA SER A 62 -22.07 13.24 16.72
C SER A 62 -22.98 12.02 16.63
N GLY A 63 -22.79 11.16 15.62
CA GLY A 63 -23.62 9.96 15.40
C GLY A 63 -23.06 8.69 16.04
N GLU A 64 -21.73 8.55 16.13
CA GLU A 64 -21.10 7.27 16.52
C GLU A 64 -19.96 7.42 17.54
N GLY A 65 -19.79 8.60 18.14
CA GLY A 65 -18.81 8.82 19.19
C GLY A 65 -17.40 9.05 18.65
N ILE A 66 -16.39 8.41 19.24
CA ILE A 66 -14.97 8.67 18.96
C ILE A 66 -14.40 7.59 18.08
N VAL A 67 -13.76 8.00 16.99
CA VAL A 67 -12.91 7.17 16.15
C VAL A 67 -11.46 7.59 16.36
N SER A 68 -10.62 6.70 16.85
CA SER A 68 -9.20 6.97 17.06
C SER A 68 -8.40 6.36 15.91
N ALA A 69 -7.68 7.19 15.16
CA ALA A 69 -6.75 6.77 14.12
C ALA A 69 -5.32 7.09 14.52
N GLY A 70 -4.38 6.29 14.03
CA GLY A 70 -2.96 6.50 14.24
C GLY A 70 -2.15 6.12 13.01
N GLU A 71 -1.04 6.81 12.80
CA GLU A 71 -0.04 6.49 11.81
C GLU A 71 1.34 6.57 12.47
N PHE A 72 2.19 5.59 12.21
CA PHE A 72 3.57 5.55 12.63
C PHE A 72 4.46 5.33 11.42
N ARG A 73 5.51 6.14 11.28
CA ARG A 73 6.47 6.08 10.19
C ARG A 73 7.88 5.95 10.72
N HIS A 74 8.63 5.04 10.17
CA HIS A 74 10.04 4.90 10.52
C HIS A 74 10.86 4.56 9.28
N ARG A 75 11.91 5.32 9.04
CA ARG A 75 12.87 5.13 7.98
C ARG A 75 14.23 4.82 8.55
N LEU A 76 14.75 3.64 8.22
CA LEU A 76 16.11 3.21 8.52
C LEU A 76 16.96 3.25 7.24
N SER A 77 18.25 2.95 7.35
CA SER A 77 19.16 2.96 6.20
C SER A 77 18.78 1.96 5.12
N ASN A 78 18.14 0.86 5.49
CA ASN A 78 17.77 -0.25 4.62
C ASN A 78 16.31 -0.71 4.80
N THR A 79 15.52 0.01 5.58
CA THR A 79 14.14 -0.36 5.89
C THR A 79 13.27 0.88 5.98
N ASP A 80 12.20 0.89 5.22
CA ASP A 80 11.12 1.86 5.36
C ASP A 80 9.86 1.14 5.78
N TYR A 81 9.18 1.60 6.84
CA TYR A 81 7.86 1.10 7.16
C TYR A 81 6.91 2.19 7.66
N VAL A 82 5.68 2.01 7.28
CA VAL A 82 4.54 2.82 7.71
C VAL A 82 3.49 1.87 8.27
N LEU A 83 3.06 2.12 9.48
CA LEU A 83 1.95 1.41 10.11
C LEU A 83 0.86 2.43 10.42
N SER A 84 -0.33 2.18 9.94
CA SER A 84 -1.50 3.01 10.25
C SER A 84 -2.68 2.13 10.63
N GLY A 85 -3.62 2.72 11.34
CA GLY A 85 -4.82 2.01 11.73
C GLY A 85 -5.80 2.92 12.41
N SER A 86 -6.96 2.38 12.67
CA SER A 86 -7.98 3.07 13.44
C SER A 86 -8.84 2.08 14.21
N LEU A 87 -9.46 2.55 15.26
CA LEU A 87 -10.41 1.80 16.05
C LEU A 87 -11.53 2.72 16.55
N THR A 88 -12.70 2.14 16.67
CA THR A 88 -13.87 2.75 17.31
C THR A 88 -14.69 1.68 18.01
N HIS A 89 -15.51 2.11 18.90
CA HIS A 89 -16.54 1.30 19.54
C HIS A 89 -17.90 1.69 18.95
N GLY A 90 -18.60 0.76 18.34
CA GLY A 90 -19.85 1.08 17.66
C GLY A 90 -20.56 -0.16 17.11
N SER A 91 -21.80 0.01 16.68
CA SER A 91 -22.60 -1.06 16.07
C SER A 91 -22.07 -1.43 14.68
N ASN A 92 -22.04 -2.73 14.39
CA ASN A 92 -21.88 -3.22 13.03
C ASN A 92 -23.25 -3.34 12.33
N ASP A 93 -23.25 -3.58 11.02
CA ASP A 93 -24.49 -3.75 10.23
C ASP A 93 -25.36 -4.93 10.70
N SER A 94 -24.84 -5.81 11.54
CA SER A 94 -25.58 -6.93 12.14
C SER A 94 -26.32 -6.55 13.43
N GLY A 95 -26.30 -5.27 13.82
CA GLY A 95 -27.03 -4.77 14.98
C GLY A 95 -26.46 -5.18 16.35
N ASN A 96 -25.21 -5.64 16.38
CA ASN A 96 -24.51 -5.96 17.62
C ASN A 96 -23.82 -4.69 18.14
N ASP A 97 -24.40 -4.08 19.16
CA ASP A 97 -24.05 -2.73 19.63
C ASP A 97 -22.72 -2.63 20.39
N ASP A 98 -21.97 -3.73 20.56
CA ASP A 98 -20.85 -3.79 21.50
C ASP A 98 -19.55 -4.33 20.86
N ASN A 99 -19.27 -3.94 19.63
CA ASN A 99 -18.10 -4.41 18.91
C ASN A 99 -17.03 -3.33 18.69
N ILE A 100 -15.78 -3.70 18.94
CA ILE A 100 -14.64 -2.92 18.47
C ILE A 100 -14.53 -3.10 16.97
N ARG A 101 -14.58 -2.00 16.23
CA ARG A 101 -14.41 -1.95 14.78
C ARG A 101 -13.13 -1.20 14.46
N GLY A 102 -12.45 -1.61 13.41
CA GLY A 102 -11.17 -0.97 13.07
C GLY A 102 -10.50 -1.54 11.84
N HIS A 103 -9.38 -0.95 11.50
CA HIS A 103 -8.48 -1.44 10.46
C HIS A 103 -7.02 -1.30 10.86
N ILE A 104 -6.18 -2.08 10.22
CA ILE A 104 -4.72 -1.97 10.27
C ILE A 104 -4.22 -1.99 8.83
N LYS A 105 -3.36 -1.04 8.49
CA LYS A 105 -2.65 -0.98 7.22
C LYS A 105 -1.17 -0.82 7.50
N GLY A 106 -0.35 -1.66 6.89
CA GLY A 106 1.10 -1.66 7.05
C GLY A 106 1.79 -1.81 5.71
N ASP A 107 2.78 -0.99 5.47
CA ASP A 107 3.67 -1.07 4.33
C ASP A 107 5.10 -1.15 4.86
N LEU A 108 5.81 -2.22 4.50
CA LEU A 108 7.21 -2.44 4.88
C LEU A 108 8.01 -2.80 3.65
N GLN A 109 9.12 -2.12 3.47
CA GLN A 109 10.15 -2.46 2.49
C GLN A 109 11.49 -2.62 3.19
N TYR A 110 12.21 -3.68 2.86
CA TYR A 110 13.55 -3.98 3.35
C TYR A 110 14.50 -4.20 2.18
N GLU A 111 15.63 -3.53 2.18
CA GLU A 111 16.71 -3.71 1.22
C GLU A 111 17.74 -4.67 1.81
N PHE A 112 17.81 -5.90 1.29
CA PHE A 112 18.78 -6.93 1.72
C PHE A 112 20.19 -6.52 1.29
N ASP A 113 20.30 -6.05 0.04
CA ASP A 113 21.52 -5.53 -0.57
C ASP A 113 21.16 -4.60 -1.75
N ARG A 114 22.15 -4.28 -2.61
CA ARG A 114 21.93 -3.41 -3.78
C ARG A 114 21.11 -4.05 -4.90
N THR A 115 20.92 -5.35 -4.83
CA THR A 115 20.25 -6.17 -5.84
C THR A 115 18.87 -6.63 -5.38
N TRP A 116 18.75 -7.02 -4.11
CA TRP A 116 17.56 -7.64 -3.56
C TRP A 116 16.84 -6.76 -2.56
N ARG A 117 15.54 -6.67 -2.73
CA ARG A 117 14.64 -6.08 -1.75
C ARG A 117 13.43 -6.98 -1.53
N GLY A 118 12.80 -6.85 -0.40
CA GLY A 118 11.55 -7.52 -0.09
C GLY A 118 10.67 -6.68 0.80
N GLY A 119 9.47 -7.11 1.00
CA GLY A 119 8.55 -6.35 1.84
C GLY A 119 7.18 -6.96 1.91
N THR A 120 6.31 -6.27 2.61
CA THR A 120 4.91 -6.64 2.74
C THR A 120 4.01 -5.41 2.74
N ASN A 121 2.85 -5.56 2.12
CA ASN A 121 1.73 -4.64 2.23
C ASN A 121 0.60 -5.41 2.89
N VAL A 122 0.11 -4.92 4.01
CA VAL A 122 -0.97 -5.54 4.78
C VAL A 122 -2.11 -4.55 4.92
N PHE A 123 -3.33 -4.98 4.66
CA PHE A 123 -4.52 -4.18 4.89
C PHE A 123 -5.66 -5.08 5.40
N LEU A 124 -5.88 -5.01 6.70
CA LEU A 124 -6.89 -5.79 7.41
C LEU A 124 -7.98 -4.87 7.96
N VAL A 125 -9.19 -5.38 8.03
CA VAL A 125 -10.34 -4.67 8.56
C VAL A 125 -11.24 -5.64 9.32
N THR A 126 -11.92 -5.17 10.33
CA THR A 126 -12.83 -5.97 11.14
C THR A 126 -14.06 -6.42 10.35
N ASP A 127 -14.64 -5.51 9.57
CA ASP A 127 -15.85 -5.75 8.79
C ASP A 127 -15.85 -4.99 7.45
N ASP A 128 -16.68 -5.38 6.52
CA ASP A 128 -16.64 -4.95 5.12
C ASP A 128 -17.15 -3.51 4.91
N THR A 129 -17.86 -2.95 5.88
CA THR A 129 -18.44 -1.60 5.79
C THR A 129 -17.59 -0.53 6.46
N TYR A 130 -16.69 -0.92 7.37
CA TYR A 130 -15.93 -0.03 8.23
C TYR A 130 -15.21 1.08 7.48
N LEU A 131 -14.40 0.72 6.47
CA LEU A 131 -13.55 1.69 5.76
C LEU A 131 -14.39 2.75 5.04
N ARG A 132 -15.50 2.35 4.45
CA ARG A 132 -16.40 3.25 3.73
C ARG A 132 -17.18 4.13 4.69
N ARG A 133 -17.72 3.54 5.75
CA ARG A 133 -18.51 4.26 6.76
C ARG A 133 -17.73 5.38 7.44
N TYR A 134 -16.46 5.12 7.78
CA TYR A 134 -15.60 6.11 8.43
C TYR A 134 -14.72 6.91 7.46
N ASN A 135 -14.94 6.75 6.16
CA ASN A 135 -14.25 7.48 5.08
C ASN A 135 -12.72 7.37 5.14
N PHE A 136 -12.22 6.16 5.43
CA PHE A 136 -10.78 5.86 5.36
C PHE A 136 -10.34 5.46 3.96
N GLU A 137 -11.13 4.61 3.28
CA GLU A 137 -10.80 4.08 1.96
C GLU A 137 -12.09 3.63 1.25
N SER A 138 -12.15 3.81 -0.07
CA SER A 138 -13.30 3.42 -0.91
C SER A 138 -13.08 2.13 -1.71
N LYS A 139 -12.00 1.41 -1.46
CA LYS A 139 -11.69 0.16 -2.16
C LYS A 139 -12.75 -0.91 -1.90
N ASN A 140 -13.04 -1.68 -2.93
CA ASN A 140 -13.93 -2.84 -2.84
C ASN A 140 -13.20 -4.15 -2.57
N THR A 141 -11.87 -4.16 -2.71
CA THR A 141 -11.02 -5.31 -2.44
C THR A 141 -9.75 -4.84 -1.78
N LEU A 142 -9.39 -5.47 -0.68
CA LEU A 142 -8.13 -5.26 -0.01
C LEU A 142 -7.11 -6.27 -0.52
N GLU A 143 -5.91 -5.78 -0.85
CA GLU A 143 -4.79 -6.60 -1.27
C GLU A 143 -3.76 -6.64 -0.15
N ASN A 144 -3.36 -7.86 0.20
CA ASN A 144 -2.24 -8.13 1.07
C ASN A 144 -1.16 -8.83 0.25
N ARG A 145 0.05 -8.31 0.28
CA ARG A 145 1.16 -8.80 -0.53
C ARG A 145 2.38 -9.04 0.35
N LEU A 146 3.04 -10.17 0.12
CA LEU A 146 4.41 -10.43 0.54
C LEU A 146 5.25 -10.61 -0.71
N TYR A 147 6.42 -9.97 -0.77
CA TYR A 147 7.23 -10.01 -1.98
C TYR A 147 8.73 -10.02 -1.70
N ALA A 148 9.46 -10.58 -2.65
CA ALA A 148 10.90 -10.41 -2.82
C ALA A 148 11.19 -10.11 -4.29
N GLU A 149 12.06 -9.15 -4.56
CA GLU A 149 12.41 -8.69 -5.91
C GLU A 149 13.92 -8.52 -6.01
N GLY A 150 14.48 -9.01 -7.13
CA GLY A 150 15.90 -8.90 -7.42
C GLY A 150 16.13 -8.20 -8.76
N PHE A 151 17.08 -7.26 -8.79
CA PHE A 151 17.46 -6.46 -9.93
C PHE A 151 18.95 -6.59 -10.16
N GLY A 152 19.37 -7.19 -11.27
CA GLY A 152 20.77 -7.39 -11.62
C GLY A 152 21.06 -6.89 -13.03
N GLY A 153 21.51 -5.64 -13.17
CA GLY A 153 21.73 -5.05 -14.50
C GLY A 153 20.43 -4.98 -15.30
N LYS A 154 20.32 -5.82 -16.35
CA LYS A 154 19.12 -5.93 -17.19
C LYS A 154 18.16 -7.04 -16.72
N ASN A 155 18.54 -7.78 -15.69
CA ASN A 155 17.83 -8.97 -15.23
C ASN A 155 16.92 -8.65 -14.05
N PHE A 156 15.80 -9.34 -13.99
CA PHE A 156 14.80 -9.18 -12.94
C PHE A 156 14.30 -10.55 -12.48
N ALA A 157 14.10 -10.69 -11.19
CA ALA A 157 13.41 -11.83 -10.61
C ALA A 157 12.46 -11.36 -9.50
N SER A 158 11.27 -11.91 -9.42
CA SER A 158 10.38 -11.65 -8.30
C SER A 158 9.63 -12.90 -7.84
N ALA A 159 9.38 -12.94 -6.54
CA ALA A 159 8.49 -13.89 -5.90
C ALA A 159 7.44 -13.11 -5.10
N ASN A 160 6.18 -13.38 -5.36
CA ASN A 160 5.07 -12.70 -4.73
C ASN A 160 4.07 -13.72 -4.17
N ALA A 161 3.48 -13.37 -3.03
CA ALA A 161 2.29 -14.00 -2.50
C ALA A 161 1.22 -12.95 -2.29
N TYR A 162 -0.03 -13.27 -2.63
CA TYR A 162 -1.16 -12.35 -2.45
C TYR A 162 -2.29 -13.03 -1.72
N TYR A 163 -2.89 -12.28 -0.81
CA TYR A 163 -4.17 -12.59 -0.20
C TYR A 163 -5.11 -11.41 -0.42
N PHE A 164 -6.28 -11.68 -0.95
CA PHE A 164 -7.30 -10.68 -1.23
C PHE A 164 -8.47 -10.84 -0.27
N ARG A 165 -9.10 -9.73 0.10
CA ARG A 165 -10.36 -9.70 0.82
C ARG A 165 -11.34 -8.79 0.11
N GLY A 166 -12.45 -9.34 -0.36
CA GLY A 166 -13.59 -8.59 -0.88
C GLY A 166 -14.33 -7.86 0.25
N LEU A 167 -14.88 -6.69 -0.06
CA LEU A 167 -15.64 -5.84 0.86
C LEU A 167 -17.06 -5.55 0.35
N ARG A 168 -17.52 -6.27 -0.67
CA ARG A 168 -18.91 -6.17 -1.14
C ARG A 168 -19.75 -7.21 -0.44
N ALA A 169 -21.02 -6.90 -0.19
CA ALA A 169 -21.96 -7.81 0.46
C ALA A 169 -22.16 -9.18 -0.25
N GLY A 170 -21.78 -9.26 -1.55
CA GLY A 170 -21.86 -10.50 -2.32
C GLY A 170 -20.51 -11.20 -2.52
N ASP A 171 -19.43 -10.68 -1.94
CA ASP A 171 -18.10 -11.29 -2.07
C ASP A 171 -18.01 -12.50 -1.13
N ASP A 172 -17.73 -13.68 -1.71
CA ASP A 172 -17.49 -14.90 -0.96
C ASP A 172 -15.98 -15.07 -0.71
N PRO A 173 -15.55 -15.15 0.58
CA PRO A 173 -14.15 -15.42 0.89
C PRO A 173 -13.64 -16.73 0.32
N GLY A 174 -14.50 -17.74 0.11
CA GLY A 174 -14.14 -19.03 -0.47
C GLY A 174 -13.77 -18.94 -1.95
N ASP A 175 -14.44 -18.08 -2.69
CA ASP A 175 -14.18 -17.83 -4.12
C ASP A 175 -12.95 -16.94 -4.33
N THR A 176 -12.56 -16.17 -3.32
CA THR A 176 -11.43 -15.24 -3.42
C THR A 176 -10.10 -16.01 -3.46
N PRO A 177 -9.28 -15.82 -4.50
CA PRO A 177 -8.06 -16.61 -4.64
C PRO A 177 -6.95 -16.16 -3.71
N ILE A 178 -6.20 -17.13 -3.19
CA ILE A 178 -4.85 -16.94 -2.64
C ILE A 178 -3.87 -17.24 -3.77
N VAL A 179 -3.00 -16.29 -4.08
CA VAL A 179 -1.96 -16.45 -5.09
C VAL A 179 -0.65 -16.80 -4.37
N LEU A 180 -0.19 -18.04 -4.56
CA LEU A 180 1.03 -18.52 -3.88
C LEU A 180 1.67 -19.69 -4.65
N PRO A 181 2.91 -19.50 -5.15
CA PRO A 181 3.55 -18.24 -5.44
C PRO A 181 3.16 -17.66 -6.83
N LYS A 182 3.43 -16.39 -7.03
CA LYS A 182 3.60 -15.79 -8.36
C LYS A 182 5.08 -15.49 -8.53
N LEU A 183 5.73 -16.15 -9.47
CA LEU A 183 7.13 -15.96 -9.81
C LEU A 183 7.24 -15.31 -11.19
N ASP A 184 8.06 -14.28 -11.28
CA ASP A 184 8.40 -13.65 -12.55
C ASP A 184 9.93 -13.62 -12.69
N PHE A 185 10.44 -14.00 -13.85
CA PHE A 185 11.86 -14.01 -14.16
C PHE A 185 12.08 -13.44 -15.55
N ASN A 186 12.96 -12.45 -15.65
CA ASN A 186 13.42 -11.89 -16.91
C ASN A 186 14.93 -11.93 -16.92
N TYR A 187 15.49 -12.52 -17.96
CA TYR A 187 16.92 -12.58 -18.19
C TYR A 187 17.25 -12.02 -19.58
N VAL A 188 18.19 -11.08 -19.60
CA VAL A 188 18.76 -10.51 -20.83
C VAL A 188 20.25 -10.75 -20.79
N GLY A 189 20.71 -11.72 -21.61
CA GLY A 189 22.12 -12.10 -21.68
C GLY A 189 22.99 -11.00 -22.26
N GLU A 190 24.30 -11.09 -22.04
CA GLU A 190 25.25 -10.20 -22.72
C GLU A 190 25.35 -10.57 -24.21
N PRO A 191 25.61 -9.59 -25.10
CA PRO A 191 25.83 -9.85 -26.50
C PRO A 191 26.98 -10.83 -26.70
N GLY A 192 26.74 -11.89 -27.47
CA GLY A 192 27.80 -12.83 -27.86
C GLY A 192 28.80 -12.23 -28.84
N SER A 193 29.80 -13.03 -29.27
CA SER A 193 30.91 -12.59 -30.15
C SER A 193 30.47 -11.95 -31.48
N PHE A 194 29.24 -12.27 -31.93
CA PHE A 194 28.67 -11.68 -33.17
C PHE A 194 27.58 -10.62 -32.86
N GLY A 195 27.44 -10.20 -31.58
CA GLY A 195 26.47 -9.19 -31.17
C GLY A 195 25.05 -9.76 -30.91
N GLY A 196 24.82 -11.04 -31.09
CA GLY A 196 23.53 -11.67 -30.80
C GLY A 196 23.27 -11.77 -29.29
N GLN A 197 22.04 -11.52 -28.88
CA GLN A 197 21.63 -11.48 -27.49
C GLN A 197 20.42 -12.39 -27.25
N TRP A 198 20.45 -13.13 -26.13
CA TRP A 198 19.33 -13.94 -25.67
C TRP A 198 18.51 -13.18 -24.65
N GLN A 199 17.20 -13.35 -24.72
CA GLN A 199 16.26 -12.93 -23.71
C GLN A 199 15.39 -14.11 -23.32
N VAL A 200 15.16 -14.30 -22.02
CA VAL A 200 14.28 -15.33 -21.46
C VAL A 200 13.32 -14.66 -20.49
N ASP A 201 12.04 -14.82 -20.76
CA ASP A 201 10.96 -14.42 -19.87
C ASP A 201 10.25 -15.68 -19.37
N ALA A 202 10.17 -15.87 -18.07
CA ALA A 202 9.48 -16.99 -17.44
C ALA A 202 8.54 -16.52 -16.35
N ASN A 203 7.38 -17.13 -16.27
CA ASN A 203 6.37 -16.85 -15.26
C ASN A 203 5.76 -18.13 -14.70
N PHE A 204 5.59 -18.19 -13.40
CA PHE A 204 4.80 -19.20 -12.70
C PHE A 204 3.72 -18.55 -11.88
N LEU A 205 2.51 -19.10 -11.94
CA LEU A 205 1.37 -18.69 -11.15
C LEU A 205 0.72 -19.90 -10.47
N GLY A 206 0.71 -19.91 -9.15
CA GLY A 206 -0.09 -20.81 -8.31
C GLY A 206 -1.26 -20.04 -7.71
N LEU A 207 -2.47 -20.53 -7.94
CA LEU A 207 -3.69 -19.92 -7.48
C LEU A 207 -4.55 -20.97 -6.80
N THR A 208 -4.92 -20.73 -5.55
CA THR A 208 -5.71 -21.66 -4.73
C THR A 208 -6.95 -20.95 -4.20
N ARG A 209 -8.09 -21.65 -4.18
CA ARG A 209 -9.36 -21.22 -3.61
C ARG A 209 -9.89 -22.29 -2.67
N THR A 210 -10.67 -21.87 -1.67
CA THR A 210 -11.41 -22.79 -0.81
C THR A 210 -12.58 -23.38 -1.58
N ASP A 211 -13.30 -22.52 -2.31
CA ASP A 211 -14.42 -22.89 -3.17
C ASP A 211 -14.07 -22.51 -4.62
N GLY A 212 -13.98 -23.50 -5.50
CA GLY A 212 -13.66 -23.32 -6.91
C GLY A 212 -12.39 -24.01 -7.38
N THR A 213 -11.97 -23.69 -8.60
CA THR A 213 -10.88 -24.39 -9.29
C THR A 213 -9.52 -23.78 -8.93
N ASN A 214 -8.60 -24.63 -8.48
CA ASN A 214 -7.19 -24.29 -8.32
C ASN A 214 -6.51 -24.25 -9.68
N THR A 215 -5.63 -23.28 -9.87
CA THR A 215 -4.91 -23.09 -11.14
C THR A 215 -3.41 -23.04 -10.91
N ARG A 216 -2.67 -23.77 -11.73
CA ARG A 216 -1.21 -23.65 -11.84
C ARG A 216 -0.86 -23.40 -13.29
N ARG A 217 -0.11 -22.35 -13.53
CA ARG A 217 0.29 -21.96 -14.89
C ARG A 217 1.78 -21.67 -14.93
N VAL A 218 2.44 -22.23 -15.94
CA VAL A 218 3.81 -21.90 -16.32
C VAL A 218 3.77 -21.29 -17.71
N SER A 219 4.51 -20.24 -17.92
CA SER A 219 4.78 -19.71 -19.25
C SER A 219 6.26 -19.35 -19.36
N ALA A 220 6.83 -19.56 -20.53
CA ALA A 220 8.19 -19.20 -20.86
C ALA A 220 8.25 -18.71 -22.30
N LEU A 221 8.99 -17.65 -22.52
CA LEU A 221 9.32 -17.10 -23.83
C LEU A 221 10.84 -16.96 -23.92
N THR A 222 11.42 -17.49 -24.97
CA THR A 222 12.83 -17.30 -25.28
C THR A 222 12.93 -16.57 -26.60
N LYS A 223 13.71 -15.52 -26.64
CA LYS A 223 13.96 -14.72 -27.84
C LYS A 223 15.46 -14.61 -28.05
N TRP A 224 15.88 -14.71 -29.30
CA TRP A 224 17.23 -14.32 -29.71
C TRP A 224 17.15 -13.15 -30.68
N GLU A 225 18.01 -12.16 -30.51
CA GLU A 225 18.04 -10.97 -31.34
C GLU A 225 19.48 -10.63 -31.72
N LEU A 226 19.71 -10.33 -32.99
CA LEU A 226 20.97 -9.82 -33.52
C LEU A 226 20.71 -8.45 -34.15
N PRO A 227 21.03 -7.36 -33.46
CA PRO A 227 21.03 -6.02 -34.07
C PRO A 227 22.25 -5.81 -34.92
N HIS A 228 22.09 -5.26 -36.11
CA HIS A 228 23.17 -4.86 -36.99
C HIS A 228 22.94 -3.43 -37.45
N THR A 229 23.92 -2.55 -37.17
CA THR A 229 23.88 -1.15 -37.62
C THR A 229 24.83 -0.97 -38.78
N THR A 230 24.31 -0.52 -39.93
CA THR A 230 25.15 -0.20 -41.10
C THR A 230 25.94 1.09 -40.92
N ALA A 231 26.96 1.28 -41.77
CA ALA A 231 27.72 2.53 -41.77
C ALA A 231 26.89 3.79 -42.07
N PHE A 232 25.69 3.64 -42.65
CA PHE A 232 24.75 4.73 -42.93
C PHE A 232 23.76 4.97 -41.79
N GLY A 233 23.87 4.24 -40.65
CA GLY A 233 23.00 4.40 -39.48
C GLY A 233 21.67 3.61 -39.54
N GLU A 234 21.46 2.77 -40.56
CA GLU A 234 20.31 1.88 -40.62
C GLU A 234 20.48 0.73 -39.64
N ILE A 235 19.43 0.38 -38.94
CA ILE A 235 19.42 -0.72 -37.97
C ILE A 235 18.55 -1.87 -38.50
N TYR A 236 19.21 -2.99 -38.78
CA TYR A 236 18.55 -4.25 -39.09
C TYR A 236 18.54 -5.14 -37.86
N ARG A 237 17.43 -5.83 -37.60
CA ARG A 237 17.31 -6.78 -36.50
C ARG A 237 16.87 -8.13 -37.05
N VAL A 238 17.67 -9.16 -36.80
CA VAL A 238 17.28 -10.54 -37.01
C VAL A 238 16.86 -11.10 -35.65
N PHE A 239 15.72 -11.75 -35.60
CA PHE A 239 15.19 -12.33 -34.36
C PHE A 239 14.59 -13.70 -34.63
N ALA A 240 14.65 -14.58 -33.62
CA ALA A 240 14.07 -15.90 -33.60
C ALA A 240 13.42 -16.16 -32.22
#